data_571e6863ffa7e07cf56b5526ca036eba
#
_entry.id   571e6863ffa7e07cf56b5526ca036eba
#
_cell.length_a   1.000
_cell.length_b   1.000
_cell.length_c   1.000
_cell.angle_alpha   90.00
_cell.angle_beta   90.00
_cell.angle_gamma   90.00
#
_symmetry.space_group_name_H-M   'P 1'
#
loop_
_entity.id
_entity.type
_entity.pdbx_description
1 polymer ?
#
loop_
_entity_poly.entity_id
_entity_poly.type
_entity_poly.pdbx_seq_one_letter_code
_entity_poly.pdbx_strand_id
1 'polypeptide(L)'
;LAWAQDNLRILSGLYGILKPLDLMQAYRLEMGTKLKTERGKDLYEFWGSSITDEVNKSFKSSDGILLNLASNEYFKSINESKLNARVISPAFMDYKNDKYKIISFFAKKARGLMTRFIIRNRITDANQIKDFSEAGYKFNEAMSTEEKPVFCRD
;
A
#
# COMPACT_ATOMS: atom_id res chain seq x y z
N LEU A 1 0.12 -13.13 13.96
CA LEU A 1 -1.12 -12.47 13.54
C LEU A 1 -1.34 -11.16 14.31
N ALA A 2 -1.09 -11.11 15.63
CA ALA A 2 -1.26 -9.91 16.46
C ALA A 2 -0.49 -8.69 15.89
N TRP A 3 0.80 -8.83 15.57
CA TRP A 3 1.59 -7.77 14.97
C TRP A 3 0.95 -7.22 13.68
N ALA A 4 0.44 -8.10 12.81
CA ALA A 4 -0.24 -7.68 11.58
C ALA A 4 -1.54 -6.92 11.88
N GLN A 5 -2.30 -7.32 12.90
CA GLN A 5 -3.52 -6.62 13.33
C GLN A 5 -3.26 -5.16 13.71
N ASP A 6 -2.11 -4.90 14.33
CA ASP A 6 -1.74 -3.55 14.75
C ASP A 6 -1.16 -2.71 13.61
N ASN A 7 -0.41 -3.34 12.68
CA ASN A 7 0.41 -2.63 11.71
C ASN A 7 -0.11 -2.69 10.26
N LEU A 8 -1.00 -3.62 9.89
CA LEU A 8 -1.54 -3.74 8.54
C LEU A 8 -2.92 -3.11 8.45
N ARG A 9 -3.14 -2.37 7.35
CA ARG A 9 -4.45 -1.88 6.93
C ARG A 9 -4.73 -2.35 5.51
N ILE A 10 -5.98 -2.73 5.25
CA ILE A 10 -6.44 -3.26 3.96
C ILE A 10 -7.51 -2.32 3.43
N LEU A 11 -7.25 -1.70 2.28
CA LEU A 11 -8.22 -0.83 1.63
C LEU A 11 -9.28 -1.66 0.91
N SER A 12 -10.53 -1.25 1.03
CA SER A 12 -11.71 -1.95 0.51
C SER A 12 -12.71 -0.96 -0.09
N GLY A 13 -13.22 -1.27 -1.27
CA GLY A 13 -14.26 -0.44 -1.90
C GLY A 13 -15.56 -0.41 -1.08
N LEU A 14 -15.93 -1.55 -0.47
CA LEU A 14 -17.17 -1.68 0.31
C LEU A 14 -17.00 -1.26 1.78
N TYR A 15 -15.91 -1.68 2.42
CA TYR A 15 -15.69 -1.47 3.86
C TYR A 15 -14.79 -0.26 4.16
N GLY A 16 -14.24 0.40 3.13
CA GLY A 16 -13.29 1.50 3.25
C GLY A 16 -11.91 1.01 3.69
N ILE A 17 -11.74 0.70 4.96
CA ILE A 17 -10.50 0.20 5.54
C ILE A 17 -10.78 -0.93 6.52
N LEU A 18 -9.94 -1.95 6.48
CA LEU A 18 -10.04 -3.15 7.31
C LEU A 18 -8.70 -3.47 7.98
N LYS A 19 -8.77 -4.15 9.11
CA LYS A 19 -7.65 -4.83 9.75
C LYS A 19 -7.72 -6.33 9.46
N PRO A 20 -6.62 -7.10 9.61
CA PRO A 20 -6.58 -8.52 9.26
C PRO A 20 -7.63 -9.43 9.94
N LEU A 21 -8.08 -9.09 11.13
CA LEU A 21 -9.05 -9.88 11.90
C LEU A 21 -10.49 -9.33 11.83
N ASP A 22 -10.73 -8.28 11.05
CA ASP A 22 -12.08 -7.76 10.89
C ASP A 22 -12.96 -8.77 10.17
N LEU A 23 -14.17 -8.96 10.67
CA LEU A 23 -15.16 -9.82 10.04
C LEU A 23 -15.72 -9.14 8.80
N MET A 24 -15.73 -9.88 7.69
CA MET A 24 -16.24 -9.39 6.43
C MET A 24 -16.97 -10.50 5.67
N GLN A 25 -17.92 -10.11 4.82
CA GLN A 25 -18.52 -11.01 3.85
C GLN A 25 -17.84 -10.87 2.49
N ALA A 26 -17.90 -11.93 1.69
CA ALA A 26 -17.39 -11.89 0.33
C ALA A 26 -18.19 -10.86 -0.50
N TYR A 27 -17.46 -10.03 -1.26
CA TYR A 27 -18.05 -9.02 -2.12
C TYR A 27 -17.16 -8.78 -3.35
N ARG A 28 -17.70 -8.08 -4.34
CA ARG A 28 -16.95 -7.58 -5.49
C ARG A 28 -17.33 -6.13 -5.75
N LEU A 29 -16.53 -5.22 -5.22
CA LEU A 29 -16.65 -3.78 -5.44
C LEU A 29 -15.25 -3.17 -5.38
N GLU A 30 -14.72 -2.77 -6.53
CA GLU A 30 -13.40 -2.16 -6.64
C GLU A 30 -13.48 -0.66 -6.34
N MET A 31 -12.41 -0.09 -5.75
CA MET A 31 -12.41 1.31 -5.32
C MET A 31 -12.62 2.29 -6.49
N GLY A 32 -12.14 1.94 -7.69
CA GLY A 32 -12.31 2.75 -8.90
C GLY A 32 -13.69 2.65 -9.56
N THR A 33 -14.63 1.89 -8.99
CA THR A 33 -15.97 1.73 -9.55
C THR A 33 -16.73 3.06 -9.52
N LYS A 34 -17.29 3.44 -10.68
CA LYS A 34 -18.15 4.63 -10.83
C LYS A 34 -19.55 4.33 -10.28
N LEU A 35 -19.67 4.24 -8.97
CA LEU A 35 -20.93 4.01 -8.28
C LEU A 35 -21.45 5.35 -7.73
N LYS A 36 -22.47 5.91 -8.36
CA LYS A 36 -23.13 7.13 -7.87
C LYS A 36 -23.97 6.79 -6.64
N THR A 37 -23.80 7.57 -5.59
CA THR A 37 -24.54 7.47 -4.33
C THR A 37 -25.05 8.87 -3.93
N GLU A 38 -25.82 8.95 -2.87
CA GLU A 38 -26.22 10.24 -2.29
C GLU A 38 -25.02 11.06 -1.77
N ARG A 39 -23.88 10.39 -1.48
CA ARG A 39 -22.66 11.01 -0.94
C ARG A 39 -21.65 11.41 -2.00
N GLY A 40 -21.85 11.05 -3.28
CA GLY A 40 -20.91 11.41 -4.33
C GLY A 40 -21.11 10.60 -5.61
N LYS A 41 -20.36 10.97 -6.65
CA LYS A 41 -20.43 10.36 -8.00
C LYS A 41 -19.66 9.04 -8.13
N ASP A 42 -18.78 8.77 -7.19
CA ASP A 42 -17.93 7.56 -7.13
C ASP A 42 -17.56 7.22 -5.68
N LEU A 43 -16.82 6.13 -5.50
CA LEU A 43 -16.42 5.68 -4.16
C LEU A 43 -15.37 6.60 -3.51
N TYR A 44 -14.58 7.34 -4.27
CA TYR A 44 -13.64 8.29 -3.69
C TYR A 44 -14.37 9.46 -3.02
N GLU A 45 -15.42 9.97 -3.67
CA GLU A 45 -16.27 11.01 -3.06
C GLU A 45 -17.12 10.44 -1.92
N PHE A 46 -17.61 9.19 -2.05
CA PHE A 46 -18.35 8.52 -0.98
C PHE A 46 -17.53 8.41 0.31
N TRP A 47 -16.29 7.95 0.22
CA TRP A 47 -15.41 7.78 1.38
C TRP A 47 -14.84 9.11 1.86
N GLY A 48 -14.60 10.08 0.98
CA GLY A 48 -14.08 11.41 1.31
C GLY A 48 -12.81 11.34 2.14
N SER A 49 -12.81 11.93 3.33
CA SER A 49 -11.68 11.88 4.28
C SER A 49 -11.71 10.67 5.22
N SER A 50 -12.80 9.93 5.29
CA SER A 50 -13.03 8.91 6.34
C SER A 50 -11.91 7.86 6.42
N ILE A 51 -11.39 7.40 5.26
CA ILE A 51 -10.30 6.42 5.22
C ILE A 51 -9.01 7.05 5.76
N THR A 52 -8.70 8.28 5.35
CA THR A 52 -7.50 9.01 5.82
C THR A 52 -7.56 9.26 7.33
N ASP A 53 -8.72 9.67 7.83
CA ASP A 53 -8.94 9.93 9.25
C ASP A 53 -8.75 8.64 10.07
N GLU A 54 -9.21 7.49 9.55
CA GLU A 54 -9.02 6.20 10.23
C GLU A 54 -7.55 5.74 10.19
N VAL A 55 -6.85 5.95 9.08
CA VAL A 55 -5.39 5.68 8.98
C VAL A 55 -4.64 6.54 10.00
N ASN A 56 -4.98 7.81 10.13
CA ASN A 56 -4.33 8.73 11.07
C ASN A 56 -4.44 8.30 12.53
N LYS A 57 -5.50 7.58 12.92
CA LYS A 57 -5.62 7.00 14.27
C LYS A 57 -4.55 5.96 14.59
N SER A 58 -3.89 5.42 13.57
CA SER A 58 -2.78 4.46 13.75
C SER A 58 -1.47 5.13 14.14
N PHE A 59 -1.36 6.45 13.98
CA PHE A 59 -0.15 7.21 14.29
C PHE A 59 -0.32 8.01 15.57
N LYS A 60 0.63 7.84 16.50
CA LYS A 60 0.64 8.59 17.78
C LYS A 60 1.28 9.97 17.65
N SER A 61 2.08 10.18 16.61
CA SER A 61 2.85 11.39 16.31
C SER A 61 2.95 11.59 14.79
N SER A 62 3.35 12.78 14.37
CA SER A 62 3.48 13.14 12.94
C SER A 62 4.74 12.58 12.25
N ASP A 63 5.58 11.84 12.98
CA ASP A 63 6.81 11.21 12.48
C ASP A 63 6.60 9.72 12.08
N GLY A 64 5.35 9.28 12.05
CA GLY A 64 4.98 7.94 11.59
C GLY A 64 5.34 7.70 10.12
N ILE A 65 5.51 6.42 9.76
CA ILE A 65 5.75 6.00 8.39
C ILE A 65 4.57 5.16 7.92
N LEU A 66 3.98 5.56 6.79
CA LEU A 66 3.02 4.76 6.05
C LEU A 66 3.71 4.12 4.84
N LEU A 67 3.90 2.81 4.88
CA LEU A 67 4.39 2.07 3.72
C LEU A 67 3.22 1.73 2.80
N ASN A 68 3.15 2.37 1.64
CA ASN A 68 2.12 2.16 0.65
C ASN A 68 2.43 0.95 -0.24
N LEU A 69 1.76 -0.15 0.00
CA LEU A 69 1.78 -1.36 -0.85
C LEU A 69 0.45 -1.57 -1.59
N ALA A 70 -0.48 -0.62 -1.50
CA ALA A 70 -1.72 -0.65 -2.27
C ALA A 70 -1.47 -0.31 -3.76
N SER A 71 -2.43 -0.61 -4.62
CA SER A 71 -2.40 -0.09 -6.00
C SER A 71 -2.75 1.40 -6.01
N ASN A 72 -2.35 2.10 -7.09
CA ASN A 72 -2.69 3.52 -7.26
C ASN A 72 -4.20 3.76 -7.17
N GLU A 73 -5.01 2.83 -7.71
CA GLU A 73 -6.46 2.87 -7.62
C GLU A 73 -6.95 2.93 -6.18
N TYR A 74 -6.46 2.03 -5.33
CA TYR A 74 -6.88 1.99 -3.93
C TYR A 74 -6.24 3.11 -3.11
N PHE A 75 -4.97 3.41 -3.32
CA PHE A 75 -4.28 4.44 -2.56
C PHE A 75 -4.82 5.84 -2.82
N LYS A 76 -5.41 6.09 -4.01
CA LYS A 76 -6.10 7.34 -4.33
C LYS A 76 -7.26 7.68 -3.37
N SER A 77 -7.80 6.70 -2.63
CA SER A 77 -8.80 6.94 -1.59
C SER A 77 -8.22 7.61 -0.32
N ILE A 78 -6.90 7.72 -0.23
CA ILE A 78 -6.19 8.38 0.87
C ILE A 78 -5.77 9.79 0.41
N ASN A 79 -6.09 10.78 1.21
CA ASN A 79 -5.60 12.14 0.99
C ASN A 79 -4.24 12.31 1.67
N GLU A 80 -3.15 12.20 0.89
CA GLU A 80 -1.78 12.27 1.39
C GLU A 80 -1.49 13.59 2.11
N SER A 81 -2.08 14.71 1.67
CA SER A 81 -1.86 16.02 2.30
C SER A 81 -2.46 16.14 3.73
N LYS A 82 -3.33 15.19 4.10
CA LYS A 82 -3.95 15.10 5.42
C LYS A 82 -3.42 13.96 6.28
N LEU A 83 -2.42 13.22 5.79
CA LEU A 83 -1.81 12.15 6.58
C LEU A 83 -0.86 12.71 7.65
N ASN A 84 -0.96 12.14 8.85
CA ASN A 84 -0.02 12.38 9.95
C ASN A 84 1.17 11.41 9.87
N ALA A 85 1.70 11.18 8.65
CA ALA A 85 2.79 10.25 8.42
C ALA A 85 3.51 10.56 7.12
N ARG A 86 4.79 10.22 7.04
CA ARG A 86 5.54 10.20 5.79
C ARG A 86 5.18 8.95 4.98
N VAL A 87 4.86 9.12 3.71
CA VAL A 87 4.52 8.01 2.81
C VAL A 87 5.76 7.49 2.11
N ILE A 88 5.97 6.17 2.17
CA ILE A 88 6.98 5.45 1.40
C ILE A 88 6.25 4.50 0.45
N SER A 89 6.48 4.64 -0.86
CA SER A 89 5.80 3.88 -1.90
C SER A 89 6.80 3.06 -2.73
N PRO A 90 7.13 1.82 -2.34
CA PRO A 90 8.05 0.96 -3.09
C PRO A 90 7.56 0.68 -4.52
N ALA A 91 8.48 0.73 -5.49
CA ALA A 91 8.23 0.37 -6.87
C ALA A 91 8.93 -0.94 -7.21
N PHE A 92 8.23 -1.81 -7.95
CA PHE A 92 8.75 -3.10 -8.43
C PHE A 92 8.80 -3.08 -9.94
N MET A 93 10.00 -3.24 -10.50
CA MET A 93 10.26 -3.12 -11.92
C MET A 93 10.88 -4.39 -12.47
N ASP A 94 10.40 -4.79 -13.63
CA ASP A 94 10.91 -5.94 -14.38
C ASP A 94 11.67 -5.45 -15.62
N TYR A 95 12.82 -6.08 -15.93
CA TYR A 95 13.55 -5.81 -17.15
C TYR A 95 12.83 -6.42 -18.34
N LYS A 96 12.44 -5.58 -19.29
CA LYS A 96 11.76 -6.01 -20.52
C LYS A 96 11.93 -4.98 -21.63
N ASN A 97 12.33 -5.46 -22.83
CA ASN A 97 12.59 -4.62 -24.00
C ASN A 97 13.63 -3.52 -23.65
N ASP A 98 14.79 -3.95 -23.17
CA ASP A 98 15.97 -3.15 -22.86
C ASP A 98 15.77 -2.04 -21.83
N LYS A 99 14.75 -2.14 -20.98
CA LYS A 99 14.50 -1.19 -19.89
C LYS A 99 13.72 -1.80 -18.74
N TYR A 100 13.92 -1.23 -17.55
CA TYR A 100 13.08 -1.52 -16.39
C TYR A 100 11.75 -0.81 -16.49
N LYS A 101 10.66 -1.54 -16.23
CA LYS A 101 9.31 -1.00 -16.22
C LYS A 101 8.41 -1.73 -15.23
N ILE A 102 7.40 -1.04 -14.73
CA ILE A 102 6.38 -1.66 -13.88
C ILE A 102 5.45 -2.51 -14.76
N ILE A 103 5.39 -3.81 -14.48
CA ILE A 103 4.41 -4.71 -15.08
C ILE A 103 3.34 -4.99 -14.02
N SER A 104 2.12 -4.53 -14.25
CA SER A 104 1.04 -4.49 -13.27
C SER A 104 0.82 -5.82 -12.53
N PHE A 105 0.78 -6.93 -13.26
CA PHE A 105 0.59 -8.26 -12.67
C PHE A 105 1.74 -8.67 -11.73
N PHE A 106 2.98 -8.45 -12.15
CA PHE A 106 4.16 -8.77 -11.35
C PHE A 106 4.31 -7.83 -10.15
N ALA A 107 4.09 -6.55 -10.36
CA ALA A 107 4.11 -5.57 -9.27
C ALA A 107 3.05 -5.88 -8.20
N LYS A 108 1.85 -6.36 -8.59
CA LYS A 108 0.83 -6.81 -7.63
C LYS A 108 1.34 -7.97 -6.77
N LYS A 109 1.95 -8.98 -7.39
CA LYS A 109 2.55 -10.12 -6.65
C LYS A 109 3.68 -9.67 -5.73
N ALA A 110 4.58 -8.82 -6.23
CA ALA A 110 5.73 -8.32 -5.47
C ALA A 110 5.30 -7.53 -4.22
N ARG A 111 4.26 -6.68 -4.32
CA ARG A 111 3.70 -5.98 -3.15
C ARG A 111 3.15 -6.95 -2.11
N GLY A 112 2.48 -8.03 -2.51
CA GLY A 112 2.04 -9.07 -1.59
C GLY A 112 3.20 -9.81 -0.93
N LEU A 113 4.28 -10.10 -1.66
CA LEU A 113 5.50 -10.70 -1.12
C LEU A 113 6.20 -9.76 -0.13
N MET A 114 6.30 -8.47 -0.45
CA MET A 114 6.85 -7.46 0.47
C MET A 114 6.01 -7.37 1.75
N THR A 115 4.68 -7.37 1.65
CA THR A 115 3.79 -7.39 2.82
C THR A 115 4.08 -8.61 3.70
N ARG A 116 4.22 -9.79 3.09
CA ARG A 116 4.56 -11.04 3.81
C ARG A 116 5.93 -10.94 4.47
N PHE A 117 6.93 -10.43 3.78
CA PHE A 117 8.29 -10.21 4.29
C PHE A 117 8.28 -9.31 5.53
N ILE A 118 7.58 -8.18 5.46
CA ILE A 118 7.44 -7.23 6.57
C ILE A 118 6.77 -7.88 7.79
N ILE A 119 5.67 -8.60 7.58
CA ILE A 119 4.94 -9.27 8.67
C ILE A 119 5.78 -10.36 9.33
N ARG A 120 6.48 -11.18 8.53
CA ARG A 120 7.31 -12.28 9.04
C ARG A 120 8.47 -11.79 9.90
N ASN A 121 9.11 -10.72 9.46
CA ASN A 121 10.27 -10.15 10.12
C ASN A 121 9.90 -9.06 11.13
N ARG A 122 8.59 -8.73 11.28
CA ARG A 122 8.08 -7.67 12.17
C ARG A 122 8.83 -6.36 11.99
N ILE A 123 9.04 -5.96 10.73
CA ILE A 123 9.82 -4.79 10.37
C ILE A 123 9.12 -3.53 10.89
N THR A 124 9.86 -2.72 11.64
CA THR A 124 9.43 -1.42 12.18
C THR A 124 10.29 -0.26 11.68
N ASP A 125 11.49 -0.55 11.16
CA ASP A 125 12.36 0.42 10.50
C ASP A 125 12.21 0.28 8.98
N ALA A 126 11.83 1.36 8.30
CA ALA A 126 11.64 1.38 6.86
C ALA A 126 12.92 1.06 6.06
N ASN A 127 14.10 1.27 6.61
CA ASN A 127 15.35 0.89 5.94
C ASN A 127 15.49 -0.63 5.76
N GLN A 128 14.93 -1.42 6.65
CA GLN A 128 14.98 -2.88 6.58
C GLN A 128 14.21 -3.47 5.38
N ILE A 129 13.32 -2.71 4.73
CA ILE A 129 12.69 -3.20 3.51
C ILE A 129 13.69 -3.38 2.37
N LYS A 130 14.85 -2.72 2.40
CA LYS A 130 15.92 -2.85 1.40
C LYS A 130 16.49 -4.27 1.35
N ASP A 131 16.34 -5.06 2.41
CA ASP A 131 16.76 -6.46 2.49
C ASP A 131 15.81 -7.41 1.75
N PHE A 132 14.68 -6.89 1.24
CA PHE A 132 13.74 -7.69 0.48
C PHE A 132 14.38 -8.22 -0.81
N SER A 133 14.36 -9.54 -0.99
CA SER A 133 14.95 -10.24 -2.14
C SER A 133 14.09 -11.41 -2.64
N GLU A 134 12.76 -11.37 -2.43
CA GLU A 134 11.88 -12.45 -2.87
C GLU A 134 11.54 -12.37 -4.37
N ALA A 135 11.33 -13.52 -5.00
CA ALA A 135 10.94 -13.67 -6.41
C ALA A 135 11.91 -12.98 -7.40
N GLY A 136 13.20 -12.90 -7.05
CA GLY A 136 14.24 -12.32 -7.90
C GLY A 136 14.35 -10.80 -7.83
N TYR A 137 13.46 -10.11 -7.11
CA TYR A 137 13.59 -8.66 -6.90
C TYR A 137 14.74 -8.34 -5.96
N LYS A 138 15.51 -7.31 -6.29
CA LYS A 138 16.58 -6.75 -5.45
C LYS A 138 16.46 -5.25 -5.38
N PHE A 139 16.83 -4.68 -4.25
CA PHE A 139 16.89 -3.23 -4.07
C PHE A 139 17.89 -2.61 -5.06
N ASN A 140 17.47 -1.54 -5.74
CA ASN A 140 18.27 -0.80 -6.69
C ASN A 140 18.46 0.63 -6.16
N GLU A 141 19.61 0.90 -5.56
CA GLU A 141 19.92 2.18 -4.93
C GLU A 141 19.93 3.33 -5.93
N ALA A 142 20.52 3.11 -7.13
CA ALA A 142 20.66 4.14 -8.14
C ALA A 142 19.32 4.67 -8.69
N MET A 143 18.25 3.85 -8.62
CA MET A 143 16.91 4.21 -9.08
C MET A 143 15.99 4.65 -7.93
N SER A 144 16.45 4.59 -6.69
CA SER A 144 15.64 4.82 -5.49
C SER A 144 15.73 6.24 -4.97
N THR A 145 14.66 6.67 -4.32
CA THR A 145 14.65 7.79 -3.37
C THR A 145 14.19 7.30 -2.00
N GLU A 146 14.26 8.13 -0.97
CA GLU A 146 13.76 7.76 0.37
C GLU A 146 12.27 7.43 0.36
N GLU A 147 11.47 8.18 -0.41
CA GLU A 147 10.01 7.96 -0.49
C GLU A 147 9.63 6.90 -1.52
N LYS A 148 10.53 6.58 -2.43
CA LYS A 148 10.28 5.61 -3.50
C LYS A 148 11.45 4.64 -3.66
N PRO A 149 11.61 3.67 -2.74
CA PRO A 149 12.55 2.57 -2.91
C PRO A 149 12.18 1.74 -4.15
N VAL A 150 13.15 1.45 -5.00
CA VAL A 150 12.95 0.69 -6.24
C VAL A 150 13.57 -0.69 -6.11
N PHE A 151 12.81 -1.70 -6.47
CA PHE A 151 13.22 -3.10 -6.52
C PHE A 151 13.14 -3.60 -7.95
N CYS A 152 14.25 -4.09 -8.48
CA CYS A 152 14.37 -4.55 -9.86
C CYS A 152 14.52 -6.07 -9.93
N ARG A 153 13.98 -6.63 -11.01
CA ARG A 153 14.14 -8.03 -11.39
C ARG A 153 14.48 -8.13 -12.88
N ASP A 154 15.52 -8.92 -13.21
CA ASP A 154 15.91 -9.31 -14.57
C ASP A 154 15.09 -10.48 -15.08
#